data_55722b0029bc1bcaf78f7ec27e0bec7b
#
_entry.id   55722b0029bc1bcaf78f7ec27e0bec7b
#
_cell.length_a   1.000
_cell.length_b   1.000
_cell.length_c   1.000
_cell.angle_alpha   90.00
_cell.angle_beta   90.00
_cell.angle_gamma   90.00
#
_symmetry.space_group_name_H-M   'P 1'
#
loop_
_entity.id
_entity.type
_entity.pdbx_description
1 polymer ?
#
loop_
_entity_poly.entity_id
_entity_poly.type
_entity_poly.pdbx_seq_one_letter_code
_entity_poly.pdbx_strand_id
1 'polypeptide(L)'
;MRIANIPSDRRAVFAHNDPADLARCLEAVPEGVGRVIVIFDGIFSMRGDAAPLQDLLRVTAAHDHRFRDGVITMMDDSHGIGAYGATGRGTEEHAGARVDIFIGTFGKAFGVNGGFVAGSPTLIEAVRQKADTYIYTNPLGAADAAAAVAAINIADSDEGRARLAHLAARTLQFRAGLAALGLESIPGPHPVVPLLVRSTDTVRAMVQGLFERGILAVGLTFPVVPKGDETIRFQINAAHTEADIADALDALKALTQSPASR
;
A
#
# COMPACT_ATOMS: atom_id res chain seq x y z
N MET A 1 -10.98 -7.97 -2.09
CA MET A 1 -10.20 -9.02 -1.42
C MET A 1 -11.11 -10.22 -1.14
N ARG A 2 -10.93 -11.34 -1.82
CA ARG A 2 -11.60 -12.60 -1.45
C ARG A 2 -10.80 -13.22 -0.32
N ILE A 3 -11.13 -12.84 0.90
CA ILE A 3 -10.52 -13.41 2.10
C ILE A 3 -10.96 -14.87 2.18
N ALA A 4 -9.99 -15.75 2.13
CA ALA A 4 -10.06 -17.18 2.25
C ALA A 4 -11.35 -17.68 2.93
N ASN A 5 -12.33 -18.12 2.13
CA ASN A 5 -13.51 -18.89 2.56
C ASN A 5 -14.26 -18.42 3.82
N ILE A 6 -14.13 -17.15 4.23
CA ILE A 6 -14.93 -16.61 5.32
C ILE A 6 -16.35 -16.40 4.82
N PRO A 7 -17.36 -17.02 5.43
CA PRO A 7 -18.76 -16.83 5.09
C PRO A 7 -19.18 -15.36 5.10
N SER A 8 -20.12 -14.98 4.22
CA SER A 8 -20.53 -13.57 4.07
C SER A 8 -21.18 -12.99 5.34
N ASP A 9 -21.81 -13.82 6.14
CA ASP A 9 -22.42 -13.48 7.42
C ASP A 9 -21.39 -13.25 8.56
N ARG A 10 -20.12 -13.60 8.30
CA ARG A 10 -19.00 -13.40 9.23
C ARG A 10 -18.01 -12.32 8.79
N ARG A 11 -18.39 -11.49 7.84
CA ARG A 11 -17.54 -10.41 7.34
C ARG A 11 -18.35 -9.14 7.09
N ALA A 12 -17.74 -8.00 7.39
CA ALA A 12 -18.20 -6.68 6.99
C ALA A 12 -17.07 -5.93 6.28
N VAL A 13 -17.43 -4.93 5.48
CA VAL A 13 -16.46 -4.05 4.83
C VAL A 13 -16.81 -2.64 5.25
N PHE A 14 -15.87 -1.95 5.89
CA PHE A 14 -16.01 -0.54 6.20
C PHE A 14 -15.47 0.33 5.03
N ALA A 15 -15.97 1.55 4.93
CA ALA A 15 -15.59 2.49 3.89
C ALA A 15 -14.09 2.81 3.96
N HIS A 16 -13.51 3.10 2.80
CA HIS A 16 -12.08 3.32 2.66
C HIS A 16 -11.57 4.45 3.57
N ASN A 17 -10.62 4.12 4.46
CA ASN A 17 -10.01 5.05 5.40
C ASN A 17 -11.00 5.81 6.29
N ASP A 18 -12.15 5.21 6.61
CA ASP A 18 -13.21 5.80 7.41
C ASP A 18 -13.32 5.15 8.81
N PRO A 19 -12.72 5.76 9.85
CA PRO A 19 -12.83 5.25 11.22
C PRO A 19 -14.27 5.28 11.77
N ALA A 20 -15.13 6.21 11.30
CA ALA A 20 -16.51 6.29 11.75
C ALA A 20 -17.34 5.11 11.20
N ASP A 21 -17.11 4.75 9.93
CA ASP A 21 -17.76 3.57 9.36
C ASP A 21 -17.20 2.26 9.96
N LEU A 22 -15.92 2.21 10.35
CA LEU A 22 -15.37 1.09 11.13
C LEU A 22 -16.12 0.95 12.47
N ALA A 23 -16.34 2.06 13.20
CA ALA A 23 -17.08 2.05 14.44
C ALA A 23 -18.50 1.49 14.22
N ARG A 24 -19.22 1.98 13.22
CA ARG A 24 -20.54 1.49 12.83
C ARG A 24 -20.53 -0.01 12.52
N CYS A 25 -19.51 -0.50 11.81
CA CYS A 25 -19.36 -1.93 11.53
C CYS A 25 -19.16 -2.75 12.81
N LEU A 26 -18.32 -2.28 13.73
CA LEU A 26 -18.08 -2.95 15.01
C LEU A 26 -19.32 -2.96 15.89
N GLU A 27 -20.09 -1.88 15.92
CA GLU A 27 -21.37 -1.79 16.64
C GLU A 27 -22.41 -2.75 16.09
N ALA A 28 -22.43 -2.99 14.79
CA ALA A 28 -23.35 -3.89 14.12
C ALA A 28 -23.01 -5.37 14.28
N VAL A 29 -21.85 -5.73 14.87
CA VAL A 29 -21.51 -7.14 15.12
C VAL A 29 -22.48 -7.74 16.12
N PRO A 30 -23.08 -8.92 15.81
CA PRO A 30 -24.06 -9.57 16.69
C PRO A 30 -23.48 -9.90 18.08
N GLU A 31 -24.35 -9.92 19.08
CA GLU A 31 -23.98 -10.40 20.41
C GLU A 31 -23.51 -11.86 20.37
N GLY A 32 -22.60 -12.22 21.26
CA GLY A 32 -22.02 -13.57 21.34
C GLY A 32 -20.86 -13.85 20.41
N VAL A 33 -20.50 -12.93 19.52
CA VAL A 33 -19.25 -13.03 18.79
C VAL A 33 -18.06 -12.87 19.74
N GLY A 34 -17.21 -13.89 19.82
CA GLY A 34 -16.10 -13.91 20.76
C GLY A 34 -14.95 -12.97 20.36
N ARG A 35 -14.68 -12.87 19.07
CA ARG A 35 -13.54 -12.09 18.56
C ARG A 35 -13.84 -11.45 17.22
N VAL A 36 -13.30 -10.26 16.99
CA VAL A 36 -13.28 -9.58 15.69
C VAL A 36 -11.83 -9.39 15.25
N ILE A 37 -11.57 -9.55 13.94
CA ILE A 37 -10.28 -9.21 13.31
C ILE A 37 -10.56 -8.08 12.32
N VAL A 38 -9.92 -6.94 12.53
CA VAL A 38 -9.98 -5.78 11.63
C VAL A 38 -8.75 -5.81 10.74
N ILE A 39 -8.97 -5.88 9.41
CA ILE A 39 -7.91 -6.05 8.41
C ILE A 39 -7.91 -4.85 7.48
N PHE A 40 -6.73 -4.26 7.25
CA PHE A 40 -6.53 -3.12 6.33
C PHE A 40 -5.09 -3.07 5.81
N ASP A 41 -4.87 -2.33 4.73
CA ASP A 41 -3.53 -2.03 4.23
C ASP A 41 -2.97 -0.80 4.96
N GLY A 42 -1.67 -0.77 5.24
CA GLY A 42 -0.99 0.42 5.74
C GLY A 42 -0.89 1.50 4.66
N ILE A 43 -0.40 1.10 3.49
CA ILE A 43 -0.42 1.88 2.25
C ILE A 43 -1.23 1.13 1.19
N PHE A 44 -2.24 1.79 0.64
CA PHE A 44 -3.12 1.18 -0.38
C PHE A 44 -2.46 1.20 -1.75
N SER A 45 -2.20 0.02 -2.28
CA SER A 45 -1.40 -0.21 -3.50
C SER A 45 -1.88 0.51 -4.76
N MET A 46 -3.19 0.74 -4.90
CA MET A 46 -3.77 1.38 -6.08
C MET A 46 -3.95 2.88 -5.91
N ARG A 47 -4.03 3.36 -4.66
CA ARG A 47 -4.32 4.74 -4.33
C ARG A 47 -3.10 5.52 -3.83
N GLY A 48 -2.10 4.84 -3.26
CA GLY A 48 -0.91 5.47 -2.69
C GLY A 48 -1.19 6.30 -1.43
N ASP A 49 -2.41 6.23 -0.90
CA ASP A 49 -2.78 6.85 0.35
C ASP A 49 -2.50 5.92 1.54
N ALA A 50 -2.34 6.50 2.72
CA ALA A 50 -2.04 5.78 3.95
C ALA A 50 -3.30 5.59 4.80
N ALA A 51 -3.35 4.48 5.52
CA ALA A 51 -4.37 4.27 6.54
C ALA A 51 -4.23 5.30 7.68
N PRO A 52 -5.33 5.85 8.21
CA PRO A 52 -5.31 6.68 9.42
C PRO A 52 -5.15 5.78 10.66
N LEU A 53 -3.95 5.16 10.78
CA LEU A 53 -3.69 4.06 11.72
C LEU A 53 -4.06 4.40 13.16
N GLN A 54 -3.69 5.59 13.65
CA GLN A 54 -4.02 5.99 15.03
C GLN A 54 -5.53 6.04 15.27
N ASP A 55 -6.31 6.52 14.30
CA ASP A 55 -7.76 6.63 14.42
C ASP A 55 -8.42 5.26 14.36
N LEU A 56 -7.97 4.38 13.45
CA LEU A 56 -8.46 3.00 13.37
C LEU A 56 -8.19 2.24 14.68
N LEU A 57 -6.97 2.36 15.23
CA LEU A 57 -6.62 1.72 16.50
C LEU A 57 -7.40 2.29 17.68
N ARG A 58 -7.70 3.58 17.69
CA ARG A 58 -8.54 4.20 18.72
C ARG A 58 -9.96 3.62 18.68
N VAL A 59 -10.52 3.46 17.48
CA VAL A 59 -11.84 2.86 17.29
C VAL A 59 -11.85 1.40 17.74
N THR A 60 -10.86 0.60 17.34
CA THR A 60 -10.78 -0.82 17.75
C THR A 60 -10.65 -0.97 19.26
N ALA A 61 -9.80 -0.18 19.91
CA ALA A 61 -9.62 -0.18 21.37
C ALA A 61 -10.89 0.24 22.11
N ALA A 62 -11.64 1.21 21.59
CA ALA A 62 -12.92 1.63 22.20
C ALA A 62 -13.98 0.53 22.17
N HIS A 63 -13.92 -0.39 21.21
CA HIS A 63 -14.88 -1.48 21.04
C HIS A 63 -14.39 -2.84 21.58
N ASP A 64 -13.15 -2.95 22.02
CA ASP A 64 -12.52 -4.20 22.44
C ASP A 64 -13.32 -4.93 23.51
N HIS A 65 -13.81 -4.20 24.51
CA HIS A 65 -14.59 -4.70 25.63
C HIS A 65 -15.93 -5.37 25.25
N ARG A 66 -16.44 -5.15 24.04
CA ARG A 66 -17.67 -5.76 23.53
C ARG A 66 -17.49 -7.24 23.18
N PHE A 67 -16.27 -7.68 23.00
CA PHE A 67 -15.94 -9.02 22.54
C PHE A 67 -15.16 -9.76 23.62
N ARG A 68 -15.62 -10.96 24.00
CA ARG A 68 -14.98 -11.76 25.06
C ARG A 68 -13.47 -11.93 24.87
N ASP A 69 -13.03 -12.12 23.63
CA ASP A 69 -11.65 -12.38 23.24
C ASP A 69 -11.00 -11.16 22.53
N GLY A 70 -11.69 -10.01 22.59
CA GLY A 70 -11.20 -8.71 22.08
C GLY A 70 -11.24 -8.54 20.58
N VAL A 71 -10.67 -7.41 20.12
CA VAL A 71 -10.45 -7.06 18.71
C VAL A 71 -8.97 -7.23 18.39
N ILE A 72 -8.66 -7.91 17.30
CA ILE A 72 -7.30 -8.02 16.76
C ILE A 72 -7.20 -7.14 15.51
N THR A 73 -6.16 -6.35 15.41
CA THR A 73 -5.82 -5.55 14.24
C THR A 73 -4.77 -6.24 13.38
N MET A 74 -5.00 -6.31 12.08
CA MET A 74 -4.07 -6.88 11.10
C MET A 74 -3.83 -5.87 9.98
N MET A 75 -2.58 -5.53 9.75
CA MET A 75 -2.20 -4.58 8.70
C MET A 75 -1.22 -5.22 7.72
N ASP A 76 -1.54 -5.13 6.43
CA ASP A 76 -0.60 -5.38 5.35
C ASP A 76 0.11 -4.07 5.00
N ASP A 77 1.37 -3.94 5.40
CA ASP A 77 2.20 -2.77 5.10
C ASP A 77 3.28 -3.07 4.02
N SER A 78 2.98 -3.99 3.15
CA SER A 78 3.87 -4.41 2.06
C SER A 78 4.30 -3.26 1.12
N HIS A 79 3.54 -2.19 1.05
CA HIS A 79 3.90 -0.97 0.33
C HIS A 79 4.57 0.07 1.22
N GLY A 80 4.34 0.06 2.53
CA GLY A 80 4.93 1.03 3.46
C GLY A 80 6.38 0.71 3.81
N ILE A 81 6.69 -0.54 4.16
CA ILE A 81 8.05 -0.93 4.54
C ILE A 81 9.06 -0.69 3.41
N GLY A 82 10.18 -0.07 3.75
CA GLY A 82 11.25 0.31 2.82
C GLY A 82 10.98 1.58 2.02
N ALA A 83 9.76 2.19 2.12
CA ALA A 83 9.39 3.35 1.32
C ALA A 83 8.65 4.47 2.09
N TYR A 84 8.17 4.20 3.29
CA TYR A 84 7.38 5.12 4.10
C TYR A 84 7.84 5.15 5.56
N GLY A 85 7.58 6.27 6.25
CA GLY A 85 8.12 6.52 7.58
C GLY A 85 9.49 7.22 7.55
N ALA A 86 9.94 7.73 8.69
CA ALA A 86 11.17 8.52 8.80
C ALA A 86 12.43 7.71 8.47
N THR A 87 12.42 6.40 8.78
CA THR A 87 13.53 5.49 8.52
C THR A 87 13.14 4.32 7.59
N GLY A 88 11.95 4.40 6.96
CA GLY A 88 11.47 3.37 6.06
C GLY A 88 10.84 2.15 6.74
N ARG A 89 10.47 2.26 8.03
CA ARG A 89 9.79 1.18 8.76
C ARG A 89 8.27 1.17 8.58
N GLY A 90 7.78 1.94 7.62
CA GLY A 90 6.39 1.88 7.17
C GLY A 90 5.40 2.68 8.02
N THR A 91 4.14 2.25 7.92
CA THR A 91 2.98 2.96 8.47
C THR A 91 3.00 2.99 10.00
N GLU A 92 3.46 1.94 10.67
CA GLU A 92 3.59 1.93 12.14
C GLU A 92 4.56 3.01 12.65
N GLU A 93 5.71 3.15 11.99
CA GLU A 93 6.69 4.18 12.34
C GLU A 93 6.10 5.56 12.12
N HIS A 94 5.47 5.79 10.97
CA HIS A 94 4.87 7.08 10.64
C HIS A 94 3.80 7.48 11.66
N ALA A 95 2.96 6.54 12.04
CA ALA A 95 1.86 6.77 12.97
C ALA A 95 2.29 6.78 14.44
N GLY A 96 3.47 6.24 14.77
CA GLY A 96 3.88 6.02 16.16
C GLY A 96 2.97 5.04 16.91
N ALA A 97 2.40 4.07 16.21
CA ALA A 97 1.42 3.13 16.72
C ALA A 97 1.66 1.73 16.15
N ARG A 98 1.17 0.68 16.80
CA ARG A 98 1.40 -0.72 16.40
C ARG A 98 0.11 -1.50 16.31
N VAL A 99 0.04 -2.39 15.31
CA VAL A 99 -1.02 -3.39 15.16
C VAL A 99 -0.64 -4.71 15.86
N ASP A 100 -1.61 -5.60 16.04
CA ASP A 100 -1.36 -6.91 16.64
C ASP A 100 -0.68 -7.87 15.65
N ILE A 101 -1.05 -7.77 14.37
CA ILE A 101 -0.50 -8.59 13.29
C ILE A 101 -0.02 -7.67 12.18
N PHE A 102 1.29 -7.68 11.97
CA PHE A 102 1.95 -6.93 10.92
C PHE A 102 2.38 -7.86 9.78
N ILE A 103 2.03 -7.52 8.54
CA ILE A 103 2.40 -8.26 7.35
C ILE A 103 3.29 -7.38 6.47
N GLY A 104 4.39 -7.93 6.00
CA GLY A 104 5.30 -7.26 5.09
C GLY A 104 5.81 -8.19 3.99
N THR A 105 6.15 -7.62 2.84
CA THR A 105 6.77 -8.36 1.74
C THR A 105 8.20 -7.90 1.48
N PHE A 106 9.06 -8.84 1.08
CA PHE A 106 10.37 -8.51 0.53
C PHE A 106 10.32 -8.21 -0.98
N GLY A 107 9.21 -8.53 -1.63
CA GLY A 107 9.06 -8.46 -3.09
C GLY A 107 8.88 -7.06 -3.69
N LYS A 108 8.89 -6.00 -2.88
CA LYS A 108 8.73 -4.62 -3.32
C LYS A 108 10.01 -3.81 -3.05
N ALA A 109 10.06 -3.01 -2.01
CA ALA A 109 11.20 -2.14 -1.72
C ALA A 109 12.53 -2.89 -1.53
N PHE A 110 12.49 -4.11 -1.02
CA PHE A 110 13.68 -4.93 -0.79
C PHE A 110 14.11 -5.77 -2.00
N GLY A 111 13.25 -5.90 -3.02
CA GLY A 111 13.59 -6.56 -4.30
C GLY A 111 13.88 -8.05 -4.19
N VAL A 112 13.39 -8.75 -3.17
CA VAL A 112 13.65 -10.16 -2.90
C VAL A 112 12.34 -10.92 -2.79
N ASN A 113 12.32 -12.19 -3.21
CA ASN A 113 11.14 -13.03 -3.04
C ASN A 113 10.83 -13.28 -1.55
N GLY A 114 9.53 -13.42 -1.21
CA GLY A 114 9.07 -13.75 0.13
C GLY A 114 8.46 -12.59 0.90
N GLY A 115 8.23 -12.84 2.18
CA GLY A 115 7.61 -11.89 3.11
C GLY A 115 7.62 -12.45 4.52
N PHE A 116 7.00 -11.73 5.43
CA PHE A 116 6.94 -12.10 6.83
C PHE A 116 5.63 -11.67 7.49
N VAL A 117 5.33 -12.33 8.59
CA VAL A 117 4.29 -11.95 9.54
C VAL A 117 4.96 -11.70 10.89
N ALA A 118 4.66 -10.59 11.52
CA ALA A 118 5.14 -10.24 12.86
C ALA A 118 3.96 -10.02 13.81
N GLY A 119 4.16 -10.36 15.08
CA GLY A 119 3.16 -10.22 16.14
C GLY A 119 3.69 -10.79 17.44
N SER A 120 2.83 -10.98 18.44
CA SER A 120 3.22 -11.58 19.70
C SER A 120 3.74 -13.02 19.51
N PRO A 121 4.65 -13.53 20.36
CA PRO A 121 5.14 -14.90 20.25
C PRO A 121 4.02 -15.95 20.23
N THR A 122 3.00 -15.77 21.06
CA THR A 122 1.84 -16.66 21.13
C THR A 122 1.06 -16.68 19.82
N LEU A 123 0.86 -15.51 19.19
CA LEU A 123 0.17 -15.42 17.91
C LEU A 123 0.99 -16.10 16.80
N ILE A 124 2.29 -15.86 16.74
CA ILE A 124 3.16 -16.46 15.72
C ILE A 124 3.20 -17.97 15.89
N GLU A 125 3.26 -18.48 17.12
CA GLU A 125 3.19 -19.92 17.36
C GLU A 125 1.83 -20.49 16.91
N ALA A 126 0.73 -19.80 17.21
CA ALA A 126 -0.59 -20.24 16.75
C ALA A 126 -0.69 -20.27 15.21
N VAL A 127 -0.11 -19.29 14.52
CA VAL A 127 -0.03 -19.29 13.04
C VAL A 127 0.75 -20.49 12.53
N ARG A 128 1.93 -20.77 13.10
CA ARG A 128 2.74 -21.94 12.72
C ARG A 128 2.01 -23.27 12.90
N GLN A 129 1.22 -23.39 13.97
CA GLN A 129 0.53 -24.65 14.29
C GLN A 129 -0.81 -24.81 13.55
N LYS A 130 -1.41 -23.74 13.05
CA LYS A 130 -2.78 -23.74 12.52
C LYS A 130 -2.91 -23.33 11.05
N ALA A 131 -1.89 -22.68 10.48
CA ALA A 131 -1.94 -22.29 9.08
C ALA A 131 -1.55 -23.47 8.18
N ASP A 132 -2.52 -24.01 7.46
CA ASP A 132 -2.29 -25.12 6.53
C ASP A 132 -1.20 -24.77 5.49
N THR A 133 -1.16 -23.52 5.05
CA THR A 133 -0.16 -23.03 4.10
C THR A 133 1.27 -23.10 4.65
N TYR A 134 1.46 -23.08 5.97
CA TYR A 134 2.80 -23.23 6.57
C TYR A 134 3.40 -24.61 6.30
N ILE A 135 2.57 -25.66 6.28
CA ILE A 135 2.98 -27.02 6.00
C ILE A 135 3.13 -27.26 4.48
N TYR A 136 2.22 -26.69 3.70
CA TYR A 136 2.11 -26.96 2.25
C TYR A 136 2.84 -25.94 1.37
N THR A 137 3.57 -24.98 1.96
CA THR A 137 4.36 -23.98 1.23
C THR A 137 5.86 -24.25 1.48
N ASN A 138 6.66 -24.21 0.42
CA ASN A 138 8.10 -24.28 0.57
C ASN A 138 8.63 -23.05 1.33
N PRO A 139 9.63 -23.22 2.21
CA PRO A 139 10.26 -22.10 2.91
C PRO A 139 11.00 -21.19 1.93
N LEU A 140 11.29 -19.97 2.38
CA LEU A 140 12.17 -19.06 1.66
C LEU A 140 13.53 -19.71 1.40
N GLY A 141 14.03 -19.64 0.17
CA GLY A 141 15.33 -20.16 -0.20
C GLY A 141 16.47 -19.48 0.56
N ALA A 142 17.56 -20.19 0.81
CA ALA A 142 18.71 -19.63 1.54
C ALA A 142 19.30 -18.39 0.83
N ALA A 143 19.31 -18.37 -0.50
CA ALA A 143 19.77 -17.24 -1.29
C ALA A 143 18.84 -16.02 -1.10
N ASP A 144 17.52 -16.23 -1.16
CA ASP A 144 16.54 -15.18 -0.92
C ASP A 144 16.63 -14.65 0.51
N ALA A 145 16.80 -15.53 1.50
CA ALA A 145 16.97 -15.12 2.90
C ALA A 145 18.22 -14.26 3.09
N ALA A 146 19.35 -14.65 2.49
CA ALA A 146 20.58 -13.87 2.55
C ALA A 146 20.44 -12.51 1.84
N ALA A 147 19.78 -12.47 0.68
CA ALA A 147 19.50 -11.25 -0.04
C ALA A 147 18.56 -10.32 0.75
N ALA A 148 17.53 -10.86 1.42
CA ALA A 148 16.64 -10.09 2.29
C ALA A 148 17.40 -9.46 3.46
N VAL A 149 18.29 -10.21 4.11
CA VAL A 149 19.15 -9.68 5.20
C VAL A 149 20.04 -8.54 4.68
N ALA A 150 20.67 -8.71 3.52
CA ALA A 150 21.50 -7.67 2.92
C ALA A 150 20.68 -6.42 2.57
N ALA A 151 19.51 -6.58 1.96
CA ALA A 151 18.62 -5.48 1.60
C ALA A 151 18.11 -4.70 2.83
N ILE A 152 17.73 -5.42 3.91
CA ILE A 152 17.31 -4.80 5.18
C ILE A 152 18.47 -4.02 5.81
N ASN A 153 19.68 -4.59 5.84
CA ASN A 153 20.86 -3.91 6.39
C ASN A 153 21.20 -2.62 5.60
N ILE A 154 21.04 -2.62 4.27
CA ILE A 154 21.19 -1.41 3.46
C ILE A 154 20.09 -0.41 3.81
N ALA A 155 18.83 -0.85 3.86
CA ALA A 155 17.71 0.04 4.19
C ALA A 155 17.85 0.67 5.58
N ASP A 156 18.38 -0.05 6.57
CA ASP A 156 18.59 0.42 7.95
C ASP A 156 19.94 1.15 8.16
N SER A 157 20.61 1.55 7.08
CA SER A 157 21.88 2.27 7.09
C SER A 157 21.71 3.75 6.74
N ASP A 158 22.82 4.53 6.79
CA ASP A 158 22.86 5.91 6.29
C ASP A 158 22.60 5.98 4.78
N GLU A 159 23.07 4.99 4.02
CA GLU A 159 22.74 4.86 2.60
C GLU A 159 21.24 4.69 2.39
N GLY A 160 20.58 3.82 3.15
CA GLY A 160 19.13 3.61 3.07
C GLY A 160 18.35 4.89 3.40
N ARG A 161 18.76 5.63 4.41
CA ARG A 161 18.17 6.93 4.77
C ARG A 161 18.36 7.97 3.65
N ALA A 162 19.53 8.01 3.02
CA ALA A 162 19.78 8.90 1.89
C ALA A 162 18.91 8.53 0.68
N ARG A 163 18.75 7.24 0.38
CA ARG A 163 17.85 6.75 -0.69
C ARG A 163 16.39 7.09 -0.41
N LEU A 164 15.94 6.96 0.83
CA LEU A 164 14.58 7.30 1.25
C LEU A 164 14.31 8.81 1.11
N ALA A 165 15.25 9.65 1.52
CA ALA A 165 15.15 11.10 1.37
C ALA A 165 15.12 11.50 -0.13
N HIS A 166 15.94 10.87 -0.95
CA HIS A 166 15.93 11.07 -2.40
C HIS A 166 14.58 10.66 -3.02
N LEU A 167 14.06 9.48 -2.65
CA LEU A 167 12.74 9.00 -3.07
C LEU A 167 11.63 10.00 -2.72
N ALA A 168 11.63 10.52 -1.50
CA ALA A 168 10.66 11.52 -1.07
C ALA A 168 10.77 12.82 -1.90
N ALA A 169 11.99 13.30 -2.18
CA ALA A 169 12.21 14.48 -3.02
C ALA A 169 11.70 14.27 -4.45
N ARG A 170 11.99 13.12 -5.08
CA ARG A 170 11.49 12.80 -6.43
C ARG A 170 9.97 12.66 -6.47
N THR A 171 9.39 12.06 -5.44
CA THR A 171 7.93 11.96 -5.31
C THR A 171 7.28 13.34 -5.24
N LEU A 172 7.83 14.22 -4.42
CA LEU A 172 7.34 15.61 -4.29
C LEU A 172 7.47 16.37 -5.61
N GLN A 173 8.62 16.25 -6.31
CA GLN A 173 8.84 16.86 -7.63
C GLN A 173 7.77 16.40 -8.62
N PHE A 174 7.51 15.09 -8.70
CA PHE A 174 6.52 14.56 -9.63
C PHE A 174 5.11 15.05 -9.33
N ARG A 175 4.69 15.02 -8.05
CA ARG A 175 3.38 15.52 -7.62
C ARG A 175 3.20 17.02 -7.89
N ALA A 176 4.23 17.83 -7.62
CA ALA A 176 4.22 19.26 -7.92
C ALA A 176 4.12 19.51 -9.43
N GLY A 177 4.83 18.72 -10.24
CA GLY A 177 4.75 18.78 -11.71
C GLY A 177 3.35 18.43 -12.24
N LEU A 178 2.71 17.38 -11.72
CA LEU A 178 1.32 17.05 -12.07
C LEU A 178 0.38 18.21 -11.76
N ALA A 179 0.48 18.80 -10.57
CA ALA A 179 -0.33 19.93 -10.16
C ALA A 179 -0.11 21.15 -11.08
N ALA A 180 1.14 21.45 -11.45
CA ALA A 180 1.47 22.53 -12.38
C ALA A 180 0.90 22.32 -13.81
N LEU A 181 0.72 21.07 -14.21
CA LEU A 181 0.07 20.68 -15.46
C LEU A 181 -1.46 20.68 -15.36
N GLY A 182 -2.05 20.94 -14.20
CA GLY A 182 -3.49 20.83 -13.96
C GLY A 182 -4.00 19.39 -13.95
N LEU A 183 -3.12 18.43 -13.73
CA LEU A 183 -3.45 17.02 -13.68
C LEU A 183 -3.75 16.58 -12.23
N GLU A 184 -4.90 15.94 -12.05
CA GLU A 184 -5.39 15.53 -10.74
C GLU A 184 -4.74 14.20 -10.31
N SER A 185 -4.18 14.18 -9.11
CA SER A 185 -3.65 12.96 -8.49
C SER A 185 -4.21 12.74 -7.08
N ILE A 186 -4.28 11.48 -6.64
CA ILE A 186 -4.67 11.19 -5.26
C ILE A 186 -3.58 11.73 -4.31
N PRO A 187 -3.94 12.55 -3.31
CA PRO A 187 -2.99 13.11 -2.35
C PRO A 187 -2.28 12.02 -1.52
N GLY A 188 -1.07 12.29 -1.08
CA GLY A 188 -0.33 11.43 -0.18
C GLY A 188 1.19 11.60 -0.33
N PRO A 189 1.97 11.21 0.69
CA PRO A 189 3.42 11.30 0.66
C PRO A 189 4.09 10.09 -0.01
N HIS A 190 3.34 9.01 -0.24
CA HIS A 190 3.87 7.75 -0.74
C HIS A 190 4.32 7.85 -2.22
N PRO A 191 5.38 7.13 -2.63
CA PRO A 191 5.89 7.14 -4.01
C PRO A 191 4.99 6.48 -5.06
N VAL A 192 3.93 5.80 -4.66
CA VAL A 192 2.83 5.46 -5.56
C VAL A 192 1.99 6.71 -5.80
N VAL A 193 1.98 7.20 -7.04
CA VAL A 193 1.27 8.42 -7.45
C VAL A 193 0.24 8.08 -8.53
N PRO A 194 -1.04 7.93 -8.18
CA PRO A 194 -2.09 7.71 -9.17
C PRO A 194 -2.52 9.02 -9.80
N LEU A 195 -2.42 9.10 -11.12
CA LEU A 195 -3.01 10.15 -11.94
C LEU A 195 -4.46 9.76 -12.25
N LEU A 196 -5.43 10.58 -11.86
CA LEU A 196 -6.85 10.34 -12.12
C LEU A 196 -7.19 10.71 -13.57
N VAL A 197 -7.64 9.73 -14.36
CA VAL A 197 -7.97 9.91 -15.78
C VAL A 197 -9.47 9.73 -16.03
N ARG A 198 -10.12 8.84 -15.27
CA ARG A 198 -11.57 8.58 -15.28
C ARG A 198 -12.15 8.08 -16.61
N SER A 199 -11.31 7.58 -17.49
CA SER A 199 -11.71 7.03 -18.80
C SER A 199 -10.80 5.90 -19.22
N THR A 200 -11.38 4.73 -19.47
CA THR A 200 -10.63 3.53 -19.89
C THR A 200 -9.85 3.77 -21.18
N ASP A 201 -10.49 4.40 -22.19
CA ASP A 201 -9.87 4.61 -23.49
C ASP A 201 -8.74 5.66 -23.40
N THR A 202 -8.94 6.72 -22.61
CA THR A 202 -7.91 7.71 -22.36
C THR A 202 -6.71 7.12 -21.60
N VAL A 203 -6.96 6.26 -20.58
CA VAL A 203 -5.88 5.55 -19.88
C VAL A 203 -5.05 4.73 -20.86
N ARG A 204 -5.71 3.94 -21.73
CA ARG A 204 -5.02 3.10 -22.72
C ARG A 204 -4.18 3.92 -23.69
N ALA A 205 -4.75 4.99 -24.24
CA ALA A 205 -4.04 5.89 -25.16
C ALA A 205 -2.84 6.57 -24.48
N MET A 206 -3.02 7.07 -23.26
CA MET A 206 -1.94 7.72 -22.52
C MET A 206 -0.83 6.74 -22.12
N VAL A 207 -1.16 5.55 -21.66
CA VAL A 207 -0.17 4.50 -21.32
C VAL A 207 0.64 4.11 -22.57
N GLN A 208 -0.02 3.92 -23.69
CA GLN A 208 0.66 3.65 -24.96
C GLN A 208 1.58 4.81 -25.36
N GLY A 209 1.09 6.05 -25.30
CA GLY A 209 1.88 7.23 -25.65
C GLY A 209 3.04 7.48 -24.68
N LEU A 210 2.94 7.13 -23.40
CA LEU A 210 4.03 7.13 -22.43
C LEU A 210 5.07 6.07 -22.78
N PHE A 211 4.63 4.85 -23.10
CA PHE A 211 5.51 3.75 -23.49
C PHE A 211 6.35 4.09 -24.73
N GLU A 212 5.73 4.69 -25.75
CA GLU A 212 6.42 5.15 -26.97
C GLU A 212 7.50 6.23 -26.69
N ARG A 213 7.42 6.89 -25.54
CA ARG A 213 8.40 7.86 -25.04
C ARG A 213 9.38 7.28 -24.02
N GLY A 214 9.41 5.95 -23.87
CA GLY A 214 10.30 5.25 -22.96
C GLY A 214 9.87 5.27 -21.49
N ILE A 215 8.59 5.65 -21.19
CA ILE A 215 8.07 5.73 -19.82
C ILE A 215 7.13 4.57 -19.58
N LEU A 216 7.50 3.70 -18.62
CA LEU A 216 6.66 2.59 -18.20
C LEU A 216 5.74 3.01 -17.06
N ALA A 217 4.44 3.05 -17.32
CA ALA A 217 3.40 3.31 -16.33
C ALA A 217 2.27 2.28 -16.43
N VAL A 218 1.55 2.07 -15.34
CA VAL A 218 0.49 1.06 -15.26
C VAL A 218 -0.88 1.72 -15.27
N GLY A 219 -1.67 1.43 -16.32
CA GLY A 219 -3.08 1.81 -16.39
C GLY A 219 -3.95 0.88 -15.55
N LEU A 220 -4.74 1.44 -14.67
CA LEU A 220 -5.76 0.72 -13.88
C LEU A 220 -7.14 1.10 -14.41
N THR A 221 -7.83 0.10 -14.97
CA THR A 221 -9.15 0.28 -15.57
C THR A 221 -10.14 -0.75 -15.00
N PHE A 222 -11.41 -0.59 -15.31
CA PHE A 222 -12.41 -1.61 -14.95
C PHE A 222 -12.01 -2.99 -15.53
N PRO A 223 -12.14 -4.11 -14.78
CA PRO A 223 -12.77 -4.25 -13.44
C PRO A 223 -11.80 -4.11 -12.25
N VAL A 224 -10.55 -3.70 -12.47
CA VAL A 224 -9.55 -3.53 -11.40
C VAL A 224 -9.90 -2.36 -10.49
N VAL A 225 -10.39 -1.28 -11.09
CA VAL A 225 -10.98 -0.13 -10.42
C VAL A 225 -12.42 0.07 -10.89
N PRO A 226 -13.30 0.71 -10.10
CA PRO A 226 -14.64 1.09 -10.55
C PRO A 226 -14.59 1.98 -11.81
N LYS A 227 -15.66 1.95 -12.61
CA LYS A 227 -15.81 2.90 -13.70
C LYS A 227 -15.91 4.32 -13.18
N GLY A 228 -15.13 5.23 -13.75
CA GLY A 228 -14.99 6.61 -13.30
C GLY A 228 -13.81 6.83 -12.34
N ASP A 229 -13.18 5.75 -11.88
CA ASP A 229 -11.98 5.78 -11.02
C ASP A 229 -10.72 5.30 -11.77
N GLU A 230 -10.76 5.28 -13.11
CA GLU A 230 -9.63 4.84 -13.91
C GLU A 230 -8.42 5.76 -13.70
N THR A 231 -7.26 5.16 -13.46
CA THR A 231 -6.01 5.88 -13.15
C THR A 231 -4.83 5.36 -13.95
N ILE A 232 -3.81 6.20 -14.08
CA ILE A 232 -2.47 5.75 -14.44
C ILE A 232 -1.63 5.80 -13.17
N ARG A 233 -1.15 4.64 -12.71
CA ARG A 233 -0.34 4.52 -11.51
C ARG A 233 1.13 4.68 -11.85
N PHE A 234 1.72 5.78 -11.42
CA PHE A 234 3.17 5.98 -11.43
C PHE A 234 3.76 5.45 -10.13
N GLN A 235 4.95 4.86 -10.24
CA GLN A 235 5.69 4.39 -9.08
C GLN A 235 7.09 4.98 -9.13
N ILE A 236 7.30 6.00 -8.31
CA ILE A 236 8.61 6.63 -8.18
C ILE A 236 9.52 5.69 -7.39
N ASN A 237 10.78 5.61 -7.77
CA ASN A 237 11.76 4.83 -7.03
C ASN A 237 13.05 5.62 -6.76
N ALA A 238 13.87 5.12 -5.85
CA ALA A 238 15.08 5.80 -5.42
C ALA A 238 16.22 5.86 -6.47
N ALA A 239 16.05 5.21 -7.63
CA ALA A 239 17.01 5.30 -8.73
C ALA A 239 16.61 6.38 -9.74
N HIS A 240 15.39 6.90 -9.70
CA HIS A 240 14.98 7.97 -10.61
C HIS A 240 15.74 9.26 -10.31
N THR A 241 16.29 9.88 -11.36
CA THR A 241 16.94 11.19 -11.32
C THR A 241 15.91 12.33 -11.44
N GLU A 242 16.35 13.56 -11.24
CA GLU A 242 15.53 14.75 -11.55
C GLU A 242 15.12 14.82 -13.02
N ALA A 243 16.01 14.42 -13.92
CA ALA A 243 15.75 14.38 -15.34
C ALA A 243 14.68 13.35 -15.70
N ASP A 244 14.75 12.13 -15.14
CA ASP A 244 13.71 11.11 -15.38
C ASP A 244 12.31 11.60 -15.00
N ILE A 245 12.22 12.34 -13.89
CA ILE A 245 10.95 12.92 -13.44
C ILE A 245 10.51 14.03 -14.39
N ALA A 246 11.41 14.89 -14.84
CA ALA A 246 11.11 15.95 -15.81
C ALA A 246 10.65 15.37 -17.15
N ASP A 247 11.34 14.35 -17.68
CA ASP A 247 10.97 13.68 -18.92
C ASP A 247 9.56 13.05 -18.84
N ALA A 248 9.23 12.45 -17.70
CA ALA A 248 7.89 11.90 -17.48
C ALA A 248 6.80 12.99 -17.46
N LEU A 249 7.08 14.14 -16.86
CA LEU A 249 6.16 15.27 -16.84
C LEU A 249 6.01 15.93 -18.23
N ASP A 250 7.09 16.05 -18.99
CA ASP A 250 7.07 16.57 -20.35
C ASP A 250 6.30 15.64 -21.31
N ALA A 251 6.46 14.34 -21.15
CA ALA A 251 5.65 13.36 -21.89
C ALA A 251 4.16 13.49 -21.56
N LEU A 252 3.78 13.61 -20.28
CA LEU A 252 2.40 13.83 -19.87
C LEU A 252 1.85 15.15 -20.45
N LYS A 253 2.62 16.22 -20.39
CA LYS A 253 2.26 17.51 -20.99
C LYS A 253 1.97 17.38 -22.49
N ALA A 254 2.84 16.72 -23.23
CA ALA A 254 2.66 16.50 -24.67
C ALA A 254 1.40 15.69 -24.99
N LEU A 255 1.08 14.66 -24.18
CA LEU A 255 -0.09 13.80 -24.37
C LEU A 255 -1.41 14.48 -24.01
N THR A 256 -1.40 15.38 -23.04
CA THR A 256 -2.63 16.09 -22.59
C THR A 256 -2.92 17.37 -23.36
N GLN A 257 -1.92 17.96 -24.04
CA GLN A 257 -2.08 19.18 -24.84
C GLN A 257 -2.25 18.88 -26.34
N SER A 258 -2.16 17.63 -26.77
CA SER A 258 -2.38 17.22 -28.18
C SER A 258 -3.86 17.34 -28.56
N PRO A 259 -4.24 17.88 -29.75
CA PRO A 259 -5.63 18.06 -30.16
C PRO A 259 -6.47 16.80 -30.27
N ALA A 260 -5.87 15.61 -30.22
CA ALA A 260 -6.54 14.32 -30.33
C ALA A 260 -7.21 13.84 -29.01
N SER A 261 -7.13 14.62 -27.93
CA SER A 261 -7.69 14.27 -26.61
C SER A 261 -8.93 15.08 -26.22
N ARG A 262 -9.59 15.76 -27.19
CA ARG A 262 -10.86 16.47 -27.00
C ARG A 262 -12.03 15.75 -27.64
#